data_f1a97778bc075742be5c653f2efec5ec
#
_entry.id   f1a97778bc075742be5c653f2efec5ec
#
_cell.length_a   1.000
_cell.length_b   1.000
_cell.length_c   1.000
_cell.angle_alpha   90.00
_cell.angle_beta   90.00
_cell.angle_gamma   90.00
#
_symmetry.space_group_name_H-M   'P 1'
#
loop_
_entity.id
_entity.type
_entity.pdbx_description
1 polymer ?
#
loop_
_entity_poly.entity_id
_entity_poly.type
_entity_poly.pdbx_seq_one_letter_code
_entity_poly.pdbx_strand_id
1 'polypeptide(L)'
;MVNIQPEQFSFGRSLNLGARNASGEVLIIVSAHTYPLSNNWLELLVKPFKDPAVALTYGGQHGYERSKFSEGQIFKQWFPEESSRDQGHPFCNNANAAVRRTVWMTMPYDEEIPALEDIHWAKRAIDRRFRITYVADAAIVHVHEESYGQIYRRYRREAMGLHMIFPWERMSLIQALWLGINAAVLDLKQARKENVLGSVLGTVLRFRAAQYWGTYRGLNHRGAVSSNLRTRLYYPKDYRTGKGVSPAQPEQNLSAVPNKNVE
;
A
#
# COMPACT_ATOMS: atom_id res chain seq x y z
N MET A 1 5.32 -21.91 -7.81
CA MET A 1 5.38 -21.13 -6.56
C MET A 1 6.84 -20.92 -6.22
N VAL A 2 7.25 -19.72 -5.84
CA VAL A 2 8.63 -19.39 -5.48
C VAL A 2 8.65 -19.03 -4.00
N ASN A 3 9.51 -19.70 -3.23
CA ASN A 3 9.64 -19.49 -1.79
C ASN A 3 10.83 -18.59 -1.49
N ILE A 4 10.71 -17.74 -0.49
CA ILE A 4 11.78 -16.91 0.05
C ILE A 4 11.89 -17.15 1.56
N GLN A 5 13.12 -17.28 2.06
CA GLN A 5 13.33 -17.45 3.49
C GLN A 5 13.07 -16.12 4.23
N PRO A 6 12.50 -16.16 5.45
CA PRO A 6 12.17 -14.95 6.21
C PRO A 6 13.34 -13.98 6.38
N GLU A 7 14.57 -14.49 6.55
CA GLU A 7 15.78 -13.69 6.73
C GLU A 7 16.21 -12.97 5.46
N GLN A 8 15.80 -13.49 4.31
CA GLN A 8 16.09 -12.95 2.99
C GLN A 8 14.98 -12.05 2.45
N PHE A 9 13.86 -11.94 3.17
CA PHE A 9 12.70 -11.19 2.71
C PHE A 9 12.97 -9.68 2.70
N SER A 10 12.70 -9.05 1.56
CA SER A 10 12.30 -7.66 1.44
C SER A 10 11.21 -7.56 0.38
N PHE A 11 10.45 -6.48 0.37
CA PHE A 11 9.42 -6.30 -0.65
C PHE A 11 10.03 -6.27 -2.06
N GLY A 12 11.08 -5.46 -2.27
CA GLY A 12 11.77 -5.38 -3.55
C GLY A 12 12.32 -6.72 -4.02
N ARG A 13 12.93 -7.51 -3.12
CA ARG A 13 13.45 -8.83 -3.45
C ARG A 13 12.35 -9.82 -3.83
N SER A 14 11.24 -9.81 -3.11
CA SER A 14 10.10 -10.68 -3.40
C SER A 14 9.51 -10.35 -4.77
N LEU A 15 9.35 -9.07 -5.08
CA LEU A 15 8.86 -8.59 -6.38
C LEU A 15 9.82 -8.96 -7.52
N ASN A 16 11.13 -8.73 -7.33
CA ASN A 16 12.14 -9.10 -8.33
C ASN A 16 12.17 -10.61 -8.58
N LEU A 17 12.02 -11.41 -7.53
CA LEU A 17 12.00 -12.87 -7.65
C LEU A 17 10.75 -13.34 -8.42
N GLY A 18 9.58 -12.78 -8.11
CA GLY A 18 8.35 -13.03 -8.84
C GLY A 18 8.46 -12.62 -10.31
N ALA A 19 8.96 -11.42 -10.58
CA ALA A 19 9.13 -10.87 -11.92
C ALA A 19 10.10 -11.69 -12.79
N ARG A 20 11.20 -12.21 -12.22
CA ARG A 20 12.15 -13.11 -12.92
C ARG A 20 11.50 -14.41 -13.35
N ASN A 21 10.52 -14.91 -12.60
CA ASN A 21 9.81 -16.15 -12.88
C ASN A 21 8.56 -15.95 -13.74
N ALA A 22 8.18 -14.71 -14.06
CA ALA A 22 7.09 -14.38 -14.94
C ALA A 22 7.56 -14.25 -16.40
N SER A 23 6.71 -14.65 -17.37
CA SER A 23 7.00 -14.59 -18.81
C SER A 23 6.22 -13.51 -19.56
N GLY A 24 5.17 -12.93 -18.94
CA GLY A 24 4.31 -11.93 -19.56
C GLY A 24 5.02 -10.60 -19.87
N GLU A 25 4.51 -9.86 -20.84
CA GLU A 25 4.99 -8.51 -21.20
C GLU A 25 4.67 -7.48 -20.13
N VAL A 26 3.59 -7.71 -19.40
CA VAL A 26 3.14 -6.88 -18.27
C VAL A 26 3.13 -7.74 -17.01
N LEU A 27 3.80 -7.29 -15.98
CA LEU A 27 3.88 -7.93 -14.68
C LEU A 27 2.77 -7.38 -13.79
N ILE A 28 1.84 -8.24 -13.37
CA ILE A 28 0.75 -7.85 -12.46
C ILE A 28 1.18 -8.13 -11.04
N ILE A 29 1.04 -7.12 -10.19
CA ILE A 29 1.40 -7.14 -8.77
C ILE A 29 0.14 -6.94 -7.94
N VAL A 30 -0.18 -7.93 -7.12
CA VAL A 30 -1.40 -7.93 -6.31
C VAL A 30 -1.06 -8.42 -4.89
N SER A 31 -1.58 -7.74 -3.90
CA SER A 31 -1.46 -8.18 -2.51
C SER A 31 -2.36 -9.39 -2.23
N ALA A 32 -1.88 -10.33 -1.41
CA ALA A 32 -2.62 -11.56 -1.10
C ALA A 32 -3.93 -11.34 -0.32
N HIS A 33 -4.16 -10.15 0.22
CA HIS A 33 -5.34 -9.78 0.99
C HIS A 33 -6.18 -8.70 0.28
N THR A 34 -6.27 -8.83 -1.05
CA THR A 34 -7.11 -7.97 -1.90
C THR A 34 -8.00 -8.80 -2.80
N TYR A 35 -9.11 -8.23 -3.25
CA TYR A 35 -9.94 -8.81 -4.29
C TYR A 35 -10.52 -7.71 -5.20
N PRO A 36 -10.67 -7.96 -6.51
CA PRO A 36 -11.16 -6.98 -7.46
C PRO A 36 -12.64 -6.67 -7.24
N LEU A 37 -13.04 -5.43 -7.55
CA LEU A 37 -14.43 -4.98 -7.50
C LEU A 37 -15.20 -5.24 -8.80
N SER A 38 -14.51 -5.52 -9.89
CA SER A 38 -15.14 -5.76 -11.19
C SER A 38 -14.47 -6.91 -11.95
N ASN A 39 -15.24 -7.61 -12.79
CA ASN A 39 -14.72 -8.73 -13.59
C ASN A 39 -13.73 -8.28 -14.69
N ASN A 40 -13.78 -7.03 -15.13
CA ASN A 40 -12.88 -6.44 -16.11
C ASN A 40 -11.70 -5.68 -15.49
N TRP A 41 -11.51 -5.79 -14.16
CA TRP A 41 -10.45 -5.12 -13.42
C TRP A 41 -9.07 -5.24 -14.08
N LEU A 42 -8.70 -6.46 -14.47
CA LEU A 42 -7.38 -6.72 -15.06
C LEU A 42 -7.23 -6.06 -16.44
N GLU A 43 -8.29 -6.13 -17.27
CA GLU A 43 -8.30 -5.46 -18.57
C GLU A 43 -8.11 -3.96 -18.43
N LEU A 44 -8.84 -3.34 -17.50
CA LEU A 44 -8.73 -1.91 -17.22
C LEU A 44 -7.33 -1.54 -16.74
N LEU A 45 -6.74 -2.34 -15.84
CA LEU A 45 -5.41 -2.10 -15.30
C LEU A 45 -4.30 -2.16 -16.37
N VAL A 46 -4.42 -3.08 -17.35
CA VAL A 46 -3.40 -3.27 -18.39
C VAL A 46 -3.63 -2.41 -19.64
N LYS A 47 -4.82 -1.90 -19.86
CA LYS A 47 -5.18 -1.11 -21.05
C LYS A 47 -4.23 0.06 -21.36
N PRO A 48 -3.71 0.82 -20.37
CA PRO A 48 -2.80 1.93 -20.65
C PRO A 48 -1.45 1.52 -21.25
N PHE A 49 -1.03 0.25 -21.13
CA PHE A 49 0.23 -0.22 -21.74
C PHE A 49 0.23 -0.28 -23.26
N LYS A 50 -0.90 0.03 -23.92
CA LYS A 50 -0.93 0.32 -25.36
C LYS A 50 -0.05 1.53 -25.72
N ASP A 51 0.13 2.46 -24.77
CA ASP A 51 1.12 3.56 -24.89
C ASP A 51 2.49 3.03 -24.41
N PRO A 52 3.52 2.98 -25.26
CA PRO A 52 4.85 2.50 -24.90
C PRO A 52 5.55 3.38 -23.84
N ALA A 53 5.12 4.62 -23.64
CA ALA A 53 5.64 5.50 -22.60
C ALA A 53 5.16 5.13 -21.20
N VAL A 54 4.11 4.33 -21.06
CA VAL A 54 3.60 3.89 -19.77
C VAL A 54 4.46 2.76 -19.22
N ALA A 55 5.11 3.00 -18.09
CA ALA A 55 5.92 2.01 -17.38
C ALA A 55 5.19 1.29 -16.27
N LEU A 56 4.26 1.99 -15.59
CA LEU A 56 3.49 1.47 -14.47
C LEU A 56 2.06 1.98 -14.51
N THR A 57 1.12 1.09 -14.19
CA THR A 57 -0.25 1.46 -13.86
C THR A 57 -0.58 0.96 -12.46
N TYR A 58 -1.46 1.67 -11.76
CA TYR A 58 -2.03 1.18 -10.52
C TYR A 58 -3.52 1.55 -10.45
N GLY A 59 -4.28 0.72 -9.76
CA GLY A 59 -5.73 0.86 -9.68
C GLY A 59 -6.21 1.44 -8.36
N GLY A 60 -7.50 1.80 -8.32
CA GLY A 60 -8.20 2.26 -7.14
C GLY A 60 -8.16 1.22 -6.01
N GLN A 61 -8.23 1.70 -4.77
CA GLN A 61 -8.32 0.85 -3.59
C GLN A 61 -9.41 1.36 -2.65
N HIS A 62 -10.22 0.44 -2.16
CA HIS A 62 -11.25 0.68 -1.16
C HIS A 62 -10.95 -0.12 0.10
N GLY A 63 -11.31 0.43 1.25
CA GLY A 63 -11.21 -0.30 2.50
C GLY A 63 -12.26 -1.41 2.58
N TYR A 64 -11.95 -2.46 3.33
CA TYR A 64 -12.90 -3.49 3.71
C TYR A 64 -13.86 -2.98 4.80
N GLU A 65 -15.03 -3.61 4.95
CA GLU A 65 -16.07 -3.19 5.93
C GLU A 65 -15.55 -3.09 7.37
N ARG A 66 -14.59 -3.96 7.74
CA ARG A 66 -13.95 -3.96 9.07
C ARG A 66 -12.72 -3.08 9.16
N SER A 67 -12.34 -2.40 8.07
CA SER A 67 -11.22 -1.44 8.10
C SER A 67 -11.56 -0.29 9.05
N LYS A 68 -10.53 0.20 9.74
CA LYS A 68 -10.73 1.34 10.65
C LYS A 68 -11.17 2.58 9.88
N PHE A 69 -12.04 3.38 10.46
CA PHE A 69 -12.59 4.59 9.85
C PHE A 69 -11.51 5.48 9.23
N SER A 70 -10.45 5.78 10.00
CA SER A 70 -9.32 6.59 9.51
C SER A 70 -8.63 6.00 8.28
N GLU A 71 -8.56 4.68 8.15
CA GLU A 71 -7.97 4.01 7.00
C GLU A 71 -8.83 4.19 5.75
N GLY A 72 -10.15 4.10 5.90
CA GLY A 72 -11.09 4.44 4.83
C GLY A 72 -10.94 5.88 4.34
N GLN A 73 -10.69 6.84 5.24
CA GLN A 73 -10.41 8.24 4.84
C GLN A 73 -9.09 8.37 4.08
N ILE A 74 -8.07 7.58 4.45
CA ILE A 74 -6.77 7.55 3.74
C ILE A 74 -6.96 7.00 2.33
N PHE A 75 -7.72 5.91 2.15
CA PHE A 75 -8.00 5.37 0.82
C PHE A 75 -8.74 6.40 -0.05
N LYS A 76 -9.76 7.07 0.46
CA LYS A 76 -10.46 8.14 -0.28
C LYS A 76 -9.52 9.28 -0.71
N GLN A 77 -8.52 9.61 0.10
CA GLN A 77 -7.54 10.66 -0.21
C GLN A 77 -6.54 10.24 -1.29
N TRP A 78 -6.04 9.00 -1.24
CA TRP A 78 -4.95 8.55 -2.09
C TRP A 78 -5.42 7.86 -3.38
N PHE A 79 -6.67 7.42 -3.41
CA PHE A 79 -7.29 6.77 -4.56
C PHE A 79 -8.58 7.49 -4.95
N PRO A 80 -8.47 8.66 -5.62
CA PRO A 80 -9.63 9.44 -6.05
C PRO A 80 -10.45 8.69 -7.10
N GLU A 81 -11.68 9.14 -7.33
CA GLU A 81 -12.59 8.54 -8.31
C GLU A 81 -12.17 8.82 -9.76
N GLU A 82 -11.32 9.81 -9.98
CA GLU A 82 -10.85 10.20 -11.31
C GLU A 82 -9.50 9.58 -11.65
N SER A 83 -9.42 8.94 -12.81
CA SER A 83 -8.17 8.38 -13.34
C SER A 83 -7.21 9.49 -13.80
N SER A 84 -5.90 9.22 -13.72
CA SER A 84 -4.86 10.11 -14.23
C SER A 84 -3.95 9.37 -15.21
N ARG A 85 -3.82 9.86 -16.45
CA ARG A 85 -2.98 9.23 -17.47
C ARG A 85 -1.49 9.49 -17.28
N ASP A 86 -1.14 10.63 -16.71
CA ASP A 86 0.23 11.05 -16.42
C ASP A 86 0.21 11.92 -15.17
N GLN A 87 0.47 11.32 -14.04
CA GLN A 87 0.26 11.99 -12.77
C GLN A 87 1.43 12.87 -12.30
N GLY A 88 2.57 12.84 -12.94
CA GLY A 88 3.71 13.70 -12.62
C GLY A 88 4.36 13.50 -11.25
N HIS A 89 3.85 12.59 -10.42
CA HIS A 89 4.37 12.26 -9.09
C HIS A 89 4.50 10.72 -8.92
N PRO A 90 5.41 10.24 -8.06
CA PRO A 90 5.76 8.82 -7.99
C PRO A 90 4.79 7.97 -7.15
N PHE A 91 3.70 8.53 -6.63
CA PHE A 91 2.76 7.74 -5.84
C PHE A 91 2.18 6.61 -6.69
N CYS A 92 2.23 5.40 -6.15
CA CYS A 92 1.58 4.20 -6.65
C CYS A 92 1.48 3.20 -5.50
N ASN A 93 0.86 2.04 -5.72
CA ASN A 93 0.76 1.05 -4.66
C ASN A 93 0.73 -0.37 -5.25
N ASN A 94 1.71 -1.18 -4.87
CA ASN A 94 1.88 -2.56 -5.34
C ASN A 94 0.80 -3.54 -4.84
N ALA A 95 -0.14 -3.11 -4.01
CA ALA A 95 -1.30 -3.95 -3.71
C ALA A 95 -2.22 -4.13 -4.92
N ASN A 96 -2.14 -3.23 -5.91
CA ASN A 96 -2.92 -3.24 -7.14
C ASN A 96 -2.17 -2.48 -8.24
N ALA A 97 -1.17 -3.11 -8.84
CA ALA A 97 -0.33 -2.47 -9.85
C ALA A 97 0.02 -3.40 -11.01
N ALA A 98 0.42 -2.80 -12.11
CA ALA A 98 1.02 -3.50 -13.24
C ALA A 98 2.26 -2.74 -13.73
N VAL A 99 3.29 -3.48 -14.15
CA VAL A 99 4.58 -2.93 -14.56
C VAL A 99 5.00 -3.50 -15.90
N ARG A 100 5.49 -2.65 -16.81
CA ARG A 100 6.05 -3.09 -18.09
C ARG A 100 7.34 -3.88 -17.87
N ARG A 101 7.33 -5.15 -18.25
CA ARG A 101 8.46 -6.07 -18.01
C ARG A 101 9.77 -5.57 -18.61
N THR A 102 9.76 -5.01 -19.82
CA THR A 102 10.98 -4.49 -20.47
C THR A 102 11.61 -3.34 -19.68
N VAL A 103 10.79 -2.47 -19.06
CA VAL A 103 11.30 -1.41 -18.17
C VAL A 103 11.82 -1.98 -16.86
N TRP A 104 11.10 -2.92 -16.24
CA TRP A 104 11.57 -3.60 -15.03
C TRP A 104 12.91 -4.31 -15.26
N MET A 105 13.11 -4.99 -16.40
CA MET A 105 14.37 -5.67 -16.73
C MET A 105 15.58 -4.71 -16.72
N THR A 106 15.39 -3.46 -17.12
CA THR A 106 16.45 -2.42 -17.09
C THR A 106 16.58 -1.73 -15.73
N MET A 107 15.56 -1.88 -14.88
CA MET A 107 15.44 -1.13 -13.65
C MET A 107 14.67 -1.96 -12.59
N PRO A 108 15.26 -3.04 -12.05
CA PRO A 108 14.61 -3.84 -11.01
C PRO A 108 14.28 -3.01 -9.75
N TYR A 109 13.37 -3.52 -8.91
CA TYR A 109 13.10 -2.94 -7.60
C TYR A 109 14.36 -2.93 -6.73
N ASP A 110 14.50 -1.91 -5.90
CA ASP A 110 15.55 -1.84 -4.90
C ASP A 110 15.22 -2.81 -3.75
N GLU A 111 16.16 -3.71 -3.46
CA GLU A 111 15.99 -4.75 -2.43
C GLU A 111 16.36 -4.27 -1.02
N GLU A 112 17.02 -3.11 -0.91
CA GLU A 112 17.49 -2.57 0.38
C GLU A 112 16.48 -1.62 1.04
N ILE A 113 15.55 -1.03 0.28
CA ILE A 113 14.52 -0.16 0.81
C ILE A 113 13.55 -0.95 1.70
N PRO A 114 13.30 -0.51 2.95
CA PRO A 114 12.47 -1.25 3.90
C PRO A 114 10.98 -1.23 3.56
N ALA A 115 10.51 -0.25 2.80
CA ALA A 115 9.15 -0.12 2.28
C ALA A 115 9.11 0.98 1.22
N LEU A 116 7.97 1.14 0.52
CA LEU A 116 7.79 2.10 -0.57
C LEU A 116 8.73 1.83 -1.75
N GLU A 117 9.07 0.58 -1.98
CA GLU A 117 9.84 0.12 -3.13
C GLU A 117 9.12 0.45 -4.45
N ASP A 118 7.79 0.51 -4.42
CA ASP A 118 6.91 0.95 -5.51
C ASP A 118 7.11 2.44 -5.82
N ILE A 119 7.03 3.31 -4.83
CA ILE A 119 7.25 4.76 -4.98
C ILE A 119 8.68 5.04 -5.43
N HIS A 120 9.67 4.32 -4.89
CA HIS A 120 11.05 4.43 -5.34
C HIS A 120 11.20 4.03 -6.81
N TRP A 121 10.60 2.92 -7.20
CA TRP A 121 10.62 2.46 -8.58
C TRP A 121 9.93 3.45 -9.53
N ALA A 122 8.74 3.92 -9.16
CA ALA A 122 7.98 4.90 -9.92
C ALA A 122 8.75 6.23 -10.09
N LYS A 123 9.42 6.71 -9.01
CA LYS A 123 10.29 7.89 -9.10
C LYS A 123 11.39 7.69 -10.14
N ARG A 124 12.09 6.56 -10.12
CA ARG A 124 13.14 6.24 -11.10
C ARG A 124 12.60 6.12 -12.51
N ALA A 125 11.35 5.67 -12.70
CA ALA A 125 10.68 5.62 -13.99
C ALA A 125 10.37 7.03 -14.52
N ILE A 126 9.83 7.92 -13.68
CA ILE A 126 9.56 9.32 -14.02
C ILE A 126 10.87 10.06 -14.38
N ASP A 127 11.94 9.85 -13.60
CA ASP A 127 13.26 10.44 -13.88
C ASP A 127 13.80 10.02 -15.28
N ARG A 128 13.35 8.86 -15.81
CA ARG A 128 13.63 8.35 -17.15
C ARG A 128 12.58 8.68 -18.19
N ARG A 129 11.67 9.61 -17.89
CA ARG A 129 10.60 10.08 -18.77
C ARG A 129 9.52 9.06 -19.10
N PHE A 130 9.40 8.00 -18.31
CA PHE A 130 8.24 7.13 -18.37
C PHE A 130 7.05 7.73 -17.63
N ARG A 131 5.84 7.27 -18.00
CA ARG A 131 4.59 7.67 -17.38
C ARG A 131 4.13 6.68 -16.33
N ILE A 132 3.54 7.21 -15.28
CA ILE A 132 2.80 6.46 -14.27
C ILE A 132 1.32 6.81 -14.45
N THR A 133 0.48 5.79 -14.59
CA THR A 133 -0.95 5.98 -14.86
C THR A 133 -1.78 5.43 -13.71
N TYR A 134 -2.67 6.23 -13.19
CA TYR A 134 -3.70 5.81 -12.23
C TYR A 134 -4.99 5.46 -12.97
N VAL A 135 -5.58 4.29 -12.65
CA VAL A 135 -6.80 3.77 -13.26
C VAL A 135 -7.83 3.55 -12.15
N ALA A 136 -8.68 4.54 -11.90
CA ALA A 136 -9.66 4.49 -10.80
C ALA A 136 -10.59 3.27 -10.88
N ASP A 137 -11.10 2.98 -12.10
CA ASP A 137 -12.05 1.88 -12.34
C ASP A 137 -11.42 0.48 -12.19
N ALA A 138 -10.09 0.36 -12.24
CA ALA A 138 -9.38 -0.89 -11.93
C ALA A 138 -9.27 -1.07 -10.42
N ALA A 139 -10.39 -1.02 -9.72
CA ALA A 139 -10.43 -0.95 -8.26
C ALA A 139 -10.45 -2.34 -7.60
N ILE A 140 -9.84 -2.39 -6.40
CA ILE A 140 -9.85 -3.55 -5.50
C ILE A 140 -10.37 -3.16 -4.13
N VAL A 141 -10.84 -4.14 -3.37
CA VAL A 141 -10.95 -4.03 -1.91
C VAL A 141 -9.64 -4.50 -1.29
N HIS A 142 -9.07 -3.69 -0.40
CA HIS A 142 -7.85 -4.00 0.34
C HIS A 142 -8.19 -4.24 1.81
N VAL A 143 -7.97 -5.47 2.26
CA VAL A 143 -8.37 -5.90 3.61
C VAL A 143 -7.26 -5.58 4.60
N HIS A 144 -7.49 -4.59 5.47
CA HIS A 144 -6.58 -4.23 6.54
C HIS A 144 -7.25 -4.42 7.91
N GLU A 145 -6.87 -5.48 8.59
CA GLU A 145 -7.30 -5.77 9.98
C GLU A 145 -6.12 -5.64 10.95
N GLU A 146 -5.44 -4.48 10.92
CA GLU A 146 -4.25 -4.24 11.72
C GLU A 146 -4.58 -3.77 13.15
N SER A 147 -3.83 -4.28 14.13
CA SER A 147 -3.75 -3.69 15.47
C SER A 147 -3.02 -2.34 15.43
N TYR A 148 -3.21 -1.48 16.44
CA TYR A 148 -2.51 -0.18 16.51
C TYR A 148 -0.99 -0.33 16.55
N GLY A 149 -0.48 -1.42 17.12
CA GLY A 149 0.94 -1.73 17.08
C GLY A 149 1.46 -2.09 15.67
N GLN A 150 0.64 -2.75 14.84
CA GLN A 150 0.95 -3.02 13.44
C GLN A 150 0.90 -1.73 12.62
N ILE A 151 -0.11 -0.88 12.82
CA ILE A 151 -0.22 0.45 12.20
C ILE A 151 1.03 1.29 12.51
N TYR A 152 1.43 1.38 13.79
CA TYR A 152 2.66 2.09 14.17
C TYR A 152 3.91 1.54 13.44
N ARG A 153 4.07 0.22 13.38
CA ARG A 153 5.21 -0.40 12.70
C ARG A 153 5.19 -0.16 11.19
N ARG A 154 4.03 -0.24 10.56
CA ARG A 154 3.84 0.04 9.13
C ARG A 154 4.26 1.46 8.80
N TYR A 155 3.67 2.46 9.44
CA TYR A 155 4.00 3.86 9.21
C TYR A 155 5.45 4.23 9.55
N ARG A 156 6.02 3.60 10.58
CA ARG A 156 7.44 3.77 10.88
C ARG A 156 8.33 3.23 9.77
N ARG A 157 8.01 2.05 9.24
CA ARG A 157 8.75 1.42 8.14
C ARG A 157 8.62 2.22 6.85
N GLU A 158 7.41 2.64 6.50
CA GLU A 158 7.14 3.47 5.33
C GLU A 158 7.88 4.82 5.44
N ALA A 159 7.87 5.46 6.59
CA ALA A 159 8.59 6.71 6.81
C ALA A 159 10.12 6.54 6.74
N MET A 160 10.66 5.39 7.14
CA MET A 160 12.09 5.09 6.93
C MET A 160 12.40 4.93 5.42
N GLY A 161 11.53 4.25 4.67
CA GLY A 161 11.63 4.15 3.21
C GLY A 161 11.53 5.52 2.55
N LEU A 162 10.55 6.32 2.95
CA LEU A 162 10.36 7.68 2.45
C LEU A 162 11.60 8.55 2.63
N HIS A 163 12.24 8.47 3.80
CA HIS A 163 13.47 9.21 4.07
C HIS A 163 14.67 8.72 3.24
N MET A 164 14.72 7.45 2.87
CA MET A 164 15.74 6.93 1.95
C MET A 164 15.52 7.43 0.50
N ILE A 165 14.25 7.54 0.08
CA ILE A 165 13.88 8.04 -1.26
C ILE A 165 14.04 9.56 -1.36
N PHE A 166 13.66 10.28 -0.29
CA PHE A 166 13.66 11.73 -0.17
C PHE A 166 14.41 12.17 1.10
N PRO A 167 15.75 12.25 1.07
CA PRO A 167 16.56 12.49 2.28
C PRO A 167 16.32 13.83 2.98
N TRP A 168 15.70 14.79 2.29
CA TRP A 168 15.32 16.09 2.85
C TRP A 168 14.03 16.03 3.70
N GLU A 169 13.25 14.97 3.57
CA GLU A 169 12.04 14.80 4.37
C GLU A 169 12.38 14.57 5.84
N ARG A 170 11.89 15.47 6.68
CA ARG A 170 12.07 15.48 8.12
C ARG A 170 10.75 15.86 8.78
N MET A 171 10.59 15.46 10.02
CA MET A 171 9.41 15.82 10.80
C MET A 171 9.83 16.15 12.22
N SER A 172 9.53 17.36 12.70
CA SER A 172 9.67 17.69 14.11
C SER A 172 8.55 17.06 14.93
N LEU A 173 8.75 16.96 16.25
CA LEU A 173 7.70 16.44 17.15
C LEU A 173 6.45 17.34 17.11
N ILE A 174 6.63 18.65 17.07
CA ILE A 174 5.52 19.61 16.99
C ILE A 174 4.71 19.39 15.69
N GLN A 175 5.40 19.21 14.55
CA GLN A 175 4.74 18.90 13.28
C GLN A 175 3.98 17.58 13.36
N ALA A 176 4.56 16.54 13.96
CA ALA A 176 3.89 15.25 14.09
C ALA A 176 2.60 15.36 14.93
N LEU A 177 2.66 16.07 16.04
CA LEU A 177 1.51 16.32 16.92
C LEU A 177 0.44 17.14 16.18
N TRP A 178 0.84 18.23 15.53
CA TRP A 178 -0.08 19.10 14.80
C TRP A 178 -0.78 18.36 13.66
N LEU A 179 -0.04 17.62 12.83
CA LEU A 179 -0.59 16.82 11.73
C LEU A 179 -1.51 15.72 12.26
N GLY A 180 -1.12 15.05 13.35
CA GLY A 180 -1.93 13.99 13.96
C GLY A 180 -3.25 14.52 14.50
N ILE A 181 -3.25 15.67 15.17
CA ILE A 181 -4.45 16.34 15.68
C ILE A 181 -5.35 16.77 14.51
N ASN A 182 -4.77 17.44 13.49
CA ASN A 182 -5.55 17.89 12.34
C ASN A 182 -6.20 16.70 11.60
N ALA A 183 -5.46 15.64 11.37
CA ALA A 183 -6.00 14.44 10.72
C ALA A 183 -7.12 13.80 11.56
N ALA A 184 -6.96 13.72 12.87
CA ALA A 184 -8.01 13.25 13.77
C ALA A 184 -9.27 14.15 13.71
N VAL A 185 -9.09 15.46 13.74
CA VAL A 185 -10.21 16.42 13.64
C VAL A 185 -10.95 16.27 12.30
N LEU A 186 -10.24 16.09 11.19
CA LEU A 186 -10.86 15.87 9.88
C LEU A 186 -11.67 14.58 9.86
N ASP A 187 -11.10 13.48 10.37
CA ASP A 187 -11.81 12.21 10.48
C ASP A 187 -13.06 12.33 11.35
N LEU A 188 -12.98 13.01 12.50
CA LEU A 188 -14.12 13.16 13.41
C LEU A 188 -15.21 14.07 12.82
N LYS A 189 -14.83 15.10 12.05
CA LYS A 189 -15.79 15.91 11.29
C LYS A 189 -16.52 15.06 10.27
N GLN A 190 -15.82 14.19 9.56
CA GLN A 190 -16.43 13.28 8.59
C GLN A 190 -17.31 12.24 9.27
N ALA A 191 -16.84 11.64 10.38
CA ALA A 191 -17.63 10.71 11.19
C ALA A 191 -18.93 11.32 11.73
N ARG A 192 -18.92 12.62 12.07
CA ARG A 192 -20.12 13.35 12.46
C ARG A 192 -21.09 13.48 11.31
N LYS A 193 -20.63 13.78 10.08
CA LYS A 193 -21.47 13.87 8.88
C LYS A 193 -22.09 12.50 8.54
N GLU A 194 -21.35 11.42 8.77
CA GLU A 194 -21.80 10.04 8.53
C GLU A 194 -22.63 9.47 9.73
N ASN A 195 -22.86 10.25 10.80
CA ASN A 195 -23.59 9.85 12.02
C ASN A 195 -22.97 8.66 12.77
N VAL A 196 -21.66 8.45 12.66
CA VAL A 196 -20.91 7.34 13.30
C VAL A 196 -19.90 7.81 14.36
N LEU A 197 -19.91 9.09 14.74
CA LEU A 197 -18.92 9.71 15.62
C LEU A 197 -18.72 8.94 16.93
N GLY A 198 -19.81 8.54 17.60
CA GLY A 198 -19.73 7.84 18.90
C GLY A 198 -19.01 6.49 18.81
N SER A 199 -19.22 5.75 17.73
CA SER A 199 -18.63 4.43 17.53
C SER A 199 -17.16 4.47 17.11
N VAL A 200 -16.70 5.55 16.45
CA VAL A 200 -15.35 5.62 15.89
C VAL A 200 -14.38 6.55 16.65
N LEU A 201 -14.85 7.37 17.58
CA LEU A 201 -14.02 8.37 18.30
C LEU A 201 -12.72 7.77 18.85
N GLY A 202 -12.82 6.73 19.65
CA GLY A 202 -11.66 6.10 20.27
C GLY A 202 -10.73 5.42 19.27
N THR A 203 -11.28 4.86 18.18
CA THR A 203 -10.49 4.21 17.12
C THR A 203 -9.74 5.23 16.28
N VAL A 204 -10.36 6.36 15.93
CA VAL A 204 -9.74 7.49 15.21
C VAL A 204 -8.53 8.03 15.98
N LEU A 205 -8.72 8.36 17.26
CA LEU A 205 -7.63 8.91 18.07
C LEU A 205 -6.43 7.95 18.17
N ARG A 206 -6.68 6.67 18.44
CA ARG A 206 -5.62 5.66 18.53
C ARG A 206 -4.94 5.41 17.18
N PHE A 207 -5.69 5.39 16.08
CA PHE A 207 -5.15 5.21 14.74
C PHE A 207 -4.20 6.35 14.40
N ARG A 208 -4.66 7.60 14.52
CA ARG A 208 -3.86 8.78 14.16
C ARG A 208 -2.65 8.94 15.07
N ALA A 209 -2.77 8.63 16.37
CA ALA A 209 -1.62 8.58 17.27
C ALA A 209 -0.58 7.55 16.83
N ALA A 210 -1.00 6.31 16.52
CA ALA A 210 -0.10 5.26 16.03
C ALA A 210 0.56 5.64 14.69
N GLN A 211 -0.20 6.20 13.76
CA GLN A 211 0.25 6.67 12.45
C GLN A 211 1.34 7.73 12.58
N TYR A 212 1.02 8.87 13.20
CA TYR A 212 1.94 10.01 13.22
C TYR A 212 3.13 9.80 14.16
N TRP A 213 2.95 9.03 15.23
CA TRP A 213 4.09 8.61 16.04
C TRP A 213 5.03 7.67 15.28
N GLY A 214 4.47 6.73 14.52
CA GLY A 214 5.24 5.86 13.62
C GLY A 214 6.02 6.67 12.58
N THR A 215 5.34 7.59 11.89
CA THR A 215 5.93 8.45 10.87
C THR A 215 7.05 9.31 11.43
N TYR A 216 6.84 9.97 12.57
CA TYR A 216 7.87 10.75 13.26
C TYR A 216 9.11 9.90 13.58
N ARG A 217 8.91 8.72 14.16
CA ARG A 217 10.01 7.81 14.51
C ARG A 217 10.73 7.24 13.30
N GLY A 218 10.04 7.10 12.19
CA GLY A 218 10.61 6.63 10.92
C GLY A 218 11.46 7.69 10.23
N LEU A 219 10.92 8.89 10.00
CA LEU A 219 11.61 10.02 9.35
C LEU A 219 12.84 10.50 10.15
N ASN A 220 12.84 10.32 11.48
CA ASN A 220 13.96 10.69 12.35
C ASN A 220 14.86 9.50 12.70
N HIS A 221 14.70 8.37 12.03
CA HIS A 221 15.60 7.23 12.23
C HIS A 221 17.00 7.57 11.72
N ARG A 222 18.00 7.39 12.60
CA ARG A 222 19.41 7.60 12.26
C ARG A 222 20.12 6.26 12.19
N GLY A 223 20.89 6.04 11.14
CA GLY A 223 21.68 4.83 10.93
C GLY A 223 21.09 3.87 9.89
N ALA A 224 21.88 2.87 9.52
CA ALA A 224 21.46 1.85 8.55
C ALA A 224 20.32 0.99 9.09
N VAL A 225 19.46 0.54 8.20
CA VAL A 225 18.39 -0.43 8.51
C VAL A 225 19.05 -1.80 8.63
N SER A 226 19.50 -2.15 9.85
CA SER A 226 20.11 -3.45 10.10
C SER A 226 19.14 -4.60 9.82
N SER A 227 19.67 -5.80 9.52
CA SER A 227 18.86 -7.01 9.32
C SER A 227 17.94 -7.31 10.51
N ASN A 228 18.43 -7.09 11.74
CA ASN A 228 17.63 -7.24 12.97
C ASN A 228 16.47 -6.23 13.04
N LEU A 229 16.70 -4.98 12.63
CA LEU A 229 15.63 -3.98 12.59
C LEU A 229 14.62 -4.32 11.50
N ARG A 230 15.10 -4.74 10.33
CA ARG A 230 14.27 -5.21 9.21
C ARG A 230 13.36 -6.36 9.67
N THR A 231 13.91 -7.39 10.29
CA THR A 231 13.14 -8.51 10.83
C THR A 231 12.06 -8.06 11.84
N ARG A 232 12.36 -7.11 12.73
CA ARG A 232 11.37 -6.57 13.69
C ARG A 232 10.26 -5.75 13.03
N LEU A 233 10.54 -5.13 11.90
CA LEU A 233 9.56 -4.33 11.17
C LEU A 233 8.63 -5.20 10.32
N TYR A 234 9.15 -6.29 9.74
CA TYR A 234 8.37 -7.20 8.88
C TYR A 234 7.66 -8.30 9.67
N TYR A 235 8.35 -8.89 10.66
CA TYR A 235 7.83 -10.03 11.41
C TYR A 235 7.60 -9.64 12.87
N PRO A 236 6.36 -9.46 13.33
CA PRO A 236 6.05 -9.27 14.74
C PRO A 236 6.50 -10.49 15.56
N LYS A 237 6.77 -10.28 16.84
CA LYS A 237 7.30 -11.32 17.76
C LYS A 237 6.47 -12.62 17.77
N ASP A 238 5.17 -12.51 17.52
CA ASP A 238 4.22 -13.61 17.52
C ASP A 238 4.47 -14.64 16.41
N TYR A 239 5.13 -14.25 15.33
CA TYR A 239 5.51 -15.17 14.25
C TYR A 239 6.67 -16.11 14.64
N ARG A 240 7.56 -15.67 15.54
CA ARG A 240 8.71 -16.46 16.01
C ARG A 240 8.34 -17.57 17.00
N THR A 241 7.17 -17.50 17.64
CA THR A 241 6.75 -18.44 18.67
C THR A 241 5.87 -19.58 18.13
N GLY A 242 5.68 -19.71 16.82
CA GLY A 242 4.81 -20.71 16.22
C GLY A 242 3.32 -20.54 16.57
N LYS A 243 2.97 -19.50 17.33
CA LYS A 243 1.58 -19.09 17.58
C LYS A 243 1.13 -18.10 16.50
N GLY A 244 1.46 -18.40 15.23
CA GLY A 244 0.92 -17.70 14.10
C GLY A 244 -0.58 -17.93 14.06
N VAL A 245 -1.35 -16.85 14.06
CA VAL A 245 -2.75 -16.88 13.65
C VAL A 245 -2.79 -17.61 12.32
N SER A 246 -3.37 -18.80 12.29
CA SER A 246 -3.72 -19.49 11.06
C SER A 246 -4.44 -18.47 10.19
N PRO A 247 -4.08 -18.30 8.92
CA PRO A 247 -4.85 -17.42 8.04
C PRO A 247 -6.29 -17.91 8.15
N ALA A 248 -7.20 -17.04 8.55
CA ALA A 248 -8.62 -17.32 8.52
C ALA A 248 -8.91 -17.85 7.13
N GLN A 249 -9.26 -19.14 7.03
CA GLN A 249 -9.75 -19.67 5.77
C GLN A 249 -10.94 -18.80 5.41
N PRO A 250 -11.00 -18.25 4.18
CA PRO A 250 -12.22 -17.61 3.74
C PRO A 250 -13.30 -18.69 3.80
N GLU A 251 -14.28 -18.51 4.67
CA GLU A 251 -15.48 -19.31 4.65
C GLU A 251 -16.03 -19.24 3.23
N GLN A 252 -16.16 -20.41 2.60
CA GLN A 252 -16.78 -20.58 1.29
C GLN A 252 -18.30 -20.27 1.41
N ASN A 253 -18.64 -19.01 1.52
CA ASN A 253 -19.98 -18.49 1.27
C ASN A 253 -20.02 -17.79 -0.09
N LEU A 254 -19.73 -18.57 -1.15
CA LEU A 254 -20.01 -18.21 -2.53
C LEU A 254 -21.47 -18.54 -2.91
N SER A 255 -22.43 -18.24 -2.04
CA SER A 255 -23.85 -18.33 -2.39
C SER A 255 -24.55 -17.08 -1.93
N ALA A 256 -24.61 -16.09 -2.79
CA ALA A 256 -25.65 -15.09 -3.04
C ALA A 256 -25.10 -13.83 -3.72
N VAL A 257 -24.77 -13.95 -5.00
CA VAL A 257 -24.84 -12.78 -5.87
C VAL A 257 -26.29 -12.76 -6.38
N PRO A 258 -27.13 -11.77 -6.05
CA PRO A 258 -28.45 -11.64 -6.67
C PRO A 258 -28.26 -11.29 -8.15
N ASN A 259 -28.65 -12.20 -9.00
CA ASN A 259 -28.77 -11.98 -10.44
C ASN A 259 -29.88 -10.93 -10.65
N LYS A 260 -29.53 -9.67 -10.85
CA LYS A 260 -30.48 -8.67 -11.37
C LYS A 260 -30.51 -8.85 -12.90
N ASN A 261 -31.49 -9.61 -13.35
CA ASN A 261 -31.89 -9.64 -14.74
C ASN A 261 -32.26 -8.22 -15.18
N VAL A 262 -31.66 -7.82 -16.28
CA VAL A 262 -32.03 -6.66 -17.08
C VAL A 262 -33.14 -7.14 -18.01
N GLU A 263 -34.33 -6.58 -17.87
CA GLU A 263 -35.27 -6.41 -18.98
C GLU A 263 -34.98 -5.07 -19.67
#